data_f900559aac09b9f64ee8bf816b622c00
#
_entry.id   f900559aac09b9f64ee8bf816b622c00
#
_cell.length_a   1.000
_cell.length_b   1.000
_cell.length_c   1.000
_cell.angle_alpha   90.00
_cell.angle_beta   90.00
_cell.angle_gamma   90.00
#
_symmetry.space_group_name_H-M   'P 1'
#
loop_
_entity.id
_entity.type
_entity.pdbx_description
1 polymer ?
#
loop_
_entity_poly.entity_id
_entity_poly.type
_entity_poly.pdbx_seq_one_letter_code
_entity_poly.pdbx_strand_id
1 'polypeptide(L)'
;MLGNITSELDKLSPRFEVEPSQIRILRSPGEFYETLKISTIRDALQRNPELKVSILTDALRGTRETPKPCCASLLVPLVEEFGENRVEIRMFHTPNLTGLRKKVVPKRINEGWGLQHMKLYAIDDELIMSGANLSTDYFTNRQDRYHVFSSAALTDYFERIHQAVCKLSFSILPSKELAGYTMEWRQDNPGPSPLLDPKAFNAQATASLNSLLHLATLAEKKPPTTSTLVYPLLQFTPLLRPDTSTELPALRTILSALSTPAFAESSWTFTAGYFNMTPEVRSLLLNSHPAHATVISASPWANGFFGSKGVSGMLPAAYSLLSRRFLDAVSSKGLASQITLKEWRRGTVNEPGGWTYHAKGLWVTMPHETEPSISLVGSSNYTKRSYSLDLEANALIVTRDQSLKKRLREEEQWLQEYARPVDRDEFAKTERRVGLHVRVAMWLVTVLGGAL
;
A
#
# COMPACT_ATOMS: atom_id res chain seq x y z
N MET A 1 -21.87 -18.07 2.65
CA MET A 1 -21.41 -16.66 2.71
C MET A 1 -20.06 -16.48 2.04
N LEU A 2 -18.96 -16.98 2.60
CA LEU A 2 -17.62 -16.84 1.97
C LEU A 2 -17.57 -17.34 0.51
N GLY A 3 -18.27 -18.45 0.19
CA GLY A 3 -18.31 -18.98 -1.18
C GLY A 3 -18.86 -18.00 -2.22
N ASN A 4 -19.84 -17.17 -1.87
CA ASN A 4 -20.37 -16.15 -2.78
C ASN A 4 -19.34 -15.02 -3.01
N ILE A 5 -18.65 -14.59 -1.95
CA ILE A 5 -17.58 -13.58 -2.06
C ILE A 5 -16.45 -14.12 -2.93
N THR A 6 -15.97 -15.35 -2.68
CA THR A 6 -14.86 -15.93 -3.46
C THR A 6 -15.24 -16.14 -4.92
N SER A 7 -16.50 -16.54 -5.22
CA SER A 7 -16.98 -16.67 -6.60
C SER A 7 -16.93 -15.35 -7.37
N GLU A 8 -17.24 -14.22 -6.74
CA GLU A 8 -17.11 -12.90 -7.39
C GLU A 8 -15.64 -12.44 -7.48
N LEU A 9 -14.82 -12.71 -6.46
CA LEU A 9 -13.38 -12.43 -6.49
C LEU A 9 -12.68 -13.24 -7.59
N ASP A 10 -13.10 -14.47 -7.82
CA ASP A 10 -12.57 -15.34 -8.88
C ASP A 10 -12.72 -14.74 -10.29
N LYS A 11 -13.71 -13.85 -10.49
CA LYS A 11 -13.91 -13.13 -11.76
C LYS A 11 -12.97 -11.93 -11.92
N LEU A 12 -12.40 -11.44 -10.82
CA LEU A 12 -11.61 -10.19 -10.78
C LEU A 12 -10.11 -10.44 -10.78
N SER A 13 -9.64 -11.46 -10.05
CA SER A 13 -8.22 -11.67 -9.79
C SER A 13 -7.84 -13.15 -9.81
N PRO A 14 -6.57 -13.48 -10.12
CA PRO A 14 -6.04 -14.82 -9.93
C PRO A 14 -6.25 -15.28 -8.47
N ARG A 15 -6.52 -16.58 -8.31
CA ARG A 15 -6.67 -17.21 -7.00
C ARG A 15 -5.52 -18.16 -6.74
N PHE A 16 -4.88 -18.02 -5.60
CA PHE A 16 -3.84 -18.92 -5.12
C PHE A 16 -4.34 -19.68 -3.89
N GLU A 17 -4.15 -20.99 -3.91
CA GLU A 17 -4.38 -21.85 -2.77
C GLU A 17 -3.09 -21.89 -1.95
N VAL A 18 -3.16 -21.45 -0.70
CA VAL A 18 -2.00 -21.35 0.20
C VAL A 18 -2.33 -22.06 1.50
N GLU A 19 -1.46 -22.95 1.94
CA GLU A 19 -1.66 -23.61 3.23
C GLU A 19 -1.55 -22.60 4.37
N PRO A 20 -2.40 -22.68 5.41
CA PRO A 20 -2.39 -21.73 6.53
C PRO A 20 -1.02 -21.59 7.20
N SER A 21 -0.26 -22.69 7.27
CA SER A 21 1.11 -22.71 7.83
C SER A 21 2.14 -21.93 7.00
N GLN A 22 1.86 -21.71 5.71
CA GLN A 22 2.71 -20.94 4.80
C GLN A 22 2.51 -19.43 4.93
N ILE A 23 1.57 -18.97 5.75
CA ILE A 23 1.34 -17.55 6.01
C ILE A 23 1.81 -17.21 7.41
N ARG A 24 2.88 -16.42 7.52
CA ARG A 24 3.39 -15.87 8.79
C ARG A 24 3.02 -14.40 8.91
N ILE A 25 2.64 -13.96 10.09
CA ILE A 25 2.29 -12.57 10.38
C ILE A 25 3.32 -12.05 11.38
N LEU A 26 4.09 -11.03 10.96
CA LEU A 26 5.13 -10.44 11.81
C LEU A 26 4.54 -9.29 12.61
N ARG A 27 4.92 -9.20 13.88
CA ARG A 27 4.34 -8.24 14.81
C ARG A 27 5.02 -6.88 14.78
N SER A 28 6.32 -6.86 14.55
CA SER A 28 7.12 -5.67 14.82
C SER A 28 8.00 -5.26 13.62
N PRO A 29 8.40 -3.97 13.57
CA PRO A 29 9.44 -3.51 12.65
C PRO A 29 10.75 -4.29 12.74
N GLY A 30 11.15 -4.71 13.95
CA GLY A 30 12.35 -5.52 14.15
C GLY A 30 12.25 -6.89 13.51
N GLU A 31 11.12 -7.61 13.69
CA GLU A 31 10.89 -8.89 13.01
C GLU A 31 10.88 -8.74 11.48
N PHE A 32 10.32 -7.65 10.96
CA PHE A 32 10.35 -7.34 9.54
C PHE A 32 11.78 -7.15 9.04
N TYR A 33 12.60 -6.37 9.76
CA TYR A 33 14.01 -6.16 9.42
C TYR A 33 14.81 -7.48 9.44
N GLU A 34 14.66 -8.28 10.49
CA GLU A 34 15.32 -9.58 10.62
C GLU A 34 14.91 -10.57 9.52
N THR A 35 13.64 -10.54 9.13
CA THR A 35 13.15 -11.42 8.03
C THR A 35 13.72 -11.01 6.69
N LEU A 36 13.87 -9.71 6.42
CA LEU A 36 14.44 -9.19 5.17
C LEU A 36 15.95 -9.41 5.05
N LYS A 37 16.68 -9.44 6.15
CA LYS A 37 18.15 -9.60 6.18
C LYS A 37 18.93 -8.68 5.23
N ILE A 38 18.41 -7.47 4.97
CA ILE A 38 18.90 -6.53 3.95
C ILE A 38 20.32 -6.02 4.24
N SER A 39 20.76 -6.00 5.50
CA SER A 39 22.10 -5.55 5.88
C SER A 39 23.23 -6.32 5.19
N THR A 40 22.90 -7.32 4.39
CA THR A 40 23.84 -8.29 3.81
C THR A 40 23.70 -8.49 2.30
N ILE A 41 22.96 -7.63 1.54
CA ILE A 41 22.82 -7.81 0.08
C ILE A 41 24.21 -7.86 -0.60
N ARG A 42 25.11 -6.93 -0.27
CA ARG A 42 26.46 -6.91 -0.82
C ARG A 42 27.22 -8.17 -0.43
N ASP A 43 27.18 -8.55 0.85
CA ASP A 43 27.85 -9.76 1.34
C ASP A 43 27.26 -11.04 0.73
N ALA A 44 25.96 -11.07 0.50
CA ALA A 44 25.29 -12.18 -0.16
C ALA A 44 25.73 -12.29 -1.64
N LEU A 45 25.78 -11.17 -2.35
CA LEU A 45 26.31 -11.10 -3.72
C LEU A 45 27.77 -11.51 -3.81
N GLN A 46 28.59 -11.15 -2.82
CA GLN A 46 30.01 -11.57 -2.77
C GLN A 46 30.15 -13.07 -2.52
N ARG A 47 29.31 -13.63 -1.64
CA ARG A 47 29.39 -15.06 -1.28
C ARG A 47 28.76 -15.99 -2.32
N ASN A 48 27.74 -15.54 -3.04
CA ASN A 48 27.05 -16.34 -4.04
C ASN A 48 27.13 -15.68 -5.42
N PRO A 49 28.01 -16.18 -6.34
CA PRO A 49 28.15 -15.66 -7.70
C PRO A 49 26.89 -15.75 -8.55
N GLU A 50 26.00 -16.72 -8.28
CA GLU A 50 24.77 -16.94 -9.03
C GLU A 50 23.61 -16.07 -8.53
N LEU A 51 23.76 -15.41 -7.37
CA LEU A 51 22.71 -14.54 -6.81
C LEU A 51 22.45 -13.35 -7.73
N LYS A 52 21.19 -13.13 -8.02
CA LYS A 52 20.68 -11.95 -8.75
C LYS A 52 19.80 -11.12 -7.85
N VAL A 53 19.88 -9.81 -8.01
CA VAL A 53 19.09 -8.84 -7.25
C VAL A 53 18.43 -7.87 -8.22
N SER A 54 17.10 -7.75 -8.16
CA SER A 54 16.34 -6.76 -8.92
C SER A 54 15.62 -5.82 -7.96
N ILE A 55 15.86 -4.52 -8.09
CA ILE A 55 15.32 -3.47 -7.23
C ILE A 55 14.51 -2.50 -8.07
N LEU A 56 13.22 -2.42 -7.79
CA LEU A 56 12.31 -1.43 -8.36
C LEU A 56 11.94 -0.38 -7.30
N THR A 57 12.15 0.87 -7.62
CA THR A 57 11.77 2.00 -6.74
C THR A 57 11.15 3.14 -7.56
N ASP A 58 10.77 4.22 -6.91
CA ASP A 58 10.14 5.38 -7.57
C ASP A 58 11.18 6.41 -7.99
N ALA A 59 11.10 6.91 -9.22
CA ALA A 59 12.04 7.87 -9.78
C ALA A 59 11.94 9.25 -9.12
N LEU A 60 10.74 9.73 -8.83
CA LEU A 60 10.54 11.06 -8.23
C LEU A 60 11.10 11.11 -6.81
N ARG A 61 10.86 10.04 -6.05
CA ARG A 61 11.32 9.88 -4.67
C ARG A 61 12.80 9.50 -4.60
N GLY A 62 13.20 8.54 -5.43
CA GLY A 62 14.55 7.98 -5.44
C GLY A 62 15.64 8.94 -5.92
N THR A 63 15.27 10.00 -6.65
CA THR A 63 16.19 11.03 -7.18
C THR A 63 15.94 12.43 -6.63
N ARG A 64 15.10 12.58 -5.61
CA ARG A 64 14.63 13.88 -5.09
C ARG A 64 15.79 14.81 -4.71
N GLU A 65 16.80 14.28 -4.02
CA GLU A 65 17.90 15.04 -3.44
C GLU A 65 19.08 15.21 -4.41
N THR A 66 18.99 14.66 -5.63
CA THR A 66 20.06 14.79 -6.65
C THR A 66 20.47 16.24 -6.88
N PRO A 67 21.79 16.61 -6.87
CA PRO A 67 22.96 15.70 -6.88
C PRO A 67 23.46 15.22 -5.49
N LYS A 68 22.79 15.59 -4.40
CA LYS A 68 23.11 15.08 -3.06
C LYS A 68 22.78 13.57 -2.98
N PRO A 69 23.35 12.85 -1.98
CA PRO A 69 23.04 11.44 -1.78
C PRO A 69 21.53 11.17 -1.75
N CYS A 70 21.10 10.22 -2.56
CA CYS A 70 19.70 9.82 -2.73
C CYS A 70 19.61 8.30 -2.95
N CYS A 71 18.42 7.75 -3.02
CA CYS A 71 18.25 6.31 -3.20
C CYS A 71 19.01 5.78 -4.43
N ALA A 72 18.96 6.48 -5.57
CA ALA A 72 19.71 6.10 -6.77
C ALA A 72 21.21 6.02 -6.53
N SER A 73 21.81 7.09 -5.96
CA SER A 73 23.26 7.15 -5.71
C SER A 73 23.74 6.17 -4.62
N LEU A 74 22.83 5.73 -3.72
CA LEU A 74 23.15 4.72 -2.71
C LEU A 74 23.13 3.30 -3.28
N LEU A 75 22.30 3.03 -4.30
CA LEU A 75 22.13 1.70 -4.89
C LEU A 75 23.10 1.46 -6.05
N VAL A 76 23.46 2.48 -6.83
CA VAL A 76 24.28 2.34 -8.03
C VAL A 76 25.63 1.67 -7.79
N PRO A 77 26.34 1.79 -6.65
CA PRO A 77 27.58 1.09 -6.40
C PRO A 77 27.45 -0.44 -6.45
N LEU A 78 26.25 -0.99 -6.21
CA LEU A 78 26.01 -2.44 -6.39
C LEU A 78 26.09 -2.84 -7.87
N VAL A 79 25.59 -2.02 -8.77
CA VAL A 79 25.70 -2.26 -10.22
C VAL A 79 27.13 -2.15 -10.68
N GLU A 80 27.88 -1.17 -10.17
CA GLU A 80 29.31 -0.96 -10.48
C GLU A 80 30.15 -2.14 -10.02
N GLU A 81 29.91 -2.69 -8.82
CA GLU A 81 30.69 -3.78 -8.22
C GLU A 81 30.34 -5.16 -8.83
N PHE A 82 29.05 -5.44 -9.08
CA PHE A 82 28.60 -6.79 -9.46
C PHE A 82 28.12 -6.92 -10.91
N GLY A 83 27.97 -5.80 -11.63
CA GLY A 83 27.54 -5.76 -13.02
C GLY A 83 26.01 -5.88 -13.19
N GLU A 84 25.53 -5.38 -14.35
CA GLU A 84 24.10 -5.35 -14.71
C GLU A 84 23.48 -6.76 -14.86
N ASN A 85 24.29 -7.78 -15.10
CA ASN A 85 23.81 -9.16 -15.22
C ASN A 85 23.37 -9.75 -13.87
N ARG A 86 23.86 -9.21 -12.76
CA ARG A 86 23.54 -9.67 -11.40
C ARG A 86 22.73 -8.69 -10.58
N VAL A 87 22.87 -7.38 -10.86
CA VAL A 87 22.15 -6.33 -10.12
C VAL A 87 21.42 -5.43 -11.10
N GLU A 88 20.11 -5.49 -11.06
CA GLU A 88 19.22 -4.61 -11.81
C GLU A 88 18.59 -3.58 -10.87
N ILE A 89 18.74 -2.30 -11.18
CA ILE A 89 18.07 -1.21 -10.47
C ILE A 89 17.20 -0.44 -11.43
N ARG A 90 15.90 -0.41 -11.15
CA ARG A 90 14.88 0.26 -11.96
C ARG A 90 14.17 1.33 -11.16
N MET A 91 13.88 2.46 -11.82
CA MET A 91 13.10 3.55 -11.24
C MET A 91 11.92 3.91 -12.12
N PHE A 92 10.73 3.69 -11.59
CA PHE A 92 9.47 4.00 -12.27
C PHE A 92 9.19 5.50 -12.25
N HIS A 93 8.87 6.08 -13.40
CA HIS A 93 8.41 7.46 -13.52
C HIS A 93 6.96 7.48 -14.02
N THR A 94 6.08 8.14 -13.26
CA THR A 94 4.67 8.24 -13.61
C THR A 94 4.42 8.93 -14.95
N PRO A 95 3.53 8.44 -15.81
CA PRO A 95 3.14 9.12 -17.06
C PRO A 95 2.30 10.39 -16.82
N ASN A 96 1.83 10.62 -15.59
CA ASN A 96 1.01 11.78 -15.24
C ASN A 96 1.83 13.07 -15.04
N LEU A 97 3.16 12.97 -14.92
CA LEU A 97 4.07 14.11 -14.72
C LEU A 97 5.07 14.23 -15.86
N THR A 98 4.65 14.84 -16.97
CA THR A 98 5.43 14.96 -18.20
C THR A 98 5.36 16.36 -18.79
N GLY A 99 6.15 16.65 -19.82
CA GLY A 99 6.11 17.90 -20.58
C GLY A 99 6.27 19.16 -19.73
N LEU A 100 5.42 20.17 -20.00
CA LEU A 100 5.44 21.44 -19.29
C LEU A 100 5.16 21.27 -17.77
N ARG A 101 4.24 20.36 -17.42
CA ARG A 101 3.92 20.09 -16.00
C ARG A 101 5.14 19.66 -15.22
N LYS A 102 5.96 18.76 -15.76
CA LYS A 102 7.21 18.34 -15.12
C LYS A 102 8.21 19.49 -14.92
N LYS A 103 8.22 20.46 -15.86
CA LYS A 103 9.15 21.61 -15.79
C LYS A 103 8.76 22.64 -14.71
N VAL A 104 7.45 22.84 -14.48
CA VAL A 104 6.95 23.88 -13.56
C VAL A 104 6.64 23.37 -12.15
N VAL A 105 6.41 22.07 -11.97
CA VAL A 105 6.11 21.50 -10.65
C VAL A 105 7.38 21.34 -9.84
N PRO A 106 7.48 21.96 -8.64
CA PRO A 106 8.65 21.82 -7.77
C PRO A 106 8.89 20.35 -7.36
N LYS A 107 10.16 19.94 -7.29
CA LYS A 107 10.56 18.57 -6.92
C LYS A 107 9.90 18.07 -5.63
N ARG A 108 9.67 18.95 -4.64
CA ARG A 108 9.12 18.59 -3.33
C ARG A 108 7.63 18.17 -3.37
N ILE A 109 6.89 18.63 -4.38
CA ILE A 109 5.45 18.34 -4.52
C ILE A 109 5.13 17.47 -5.74
N ASN A 110 6.13 17.15 -6.56
CA ASN A 110 5.95 16.38 -7.80
C ASN A 110 5.43 14.95 -7.55
N GLU A 111 5.67 14.40 -6.36
CA GLU A 111 5.14 13.09 -5.92
C GLU A 111 3.61 13.05 -5.86
N GLY A 112 2.96 14.20 -5.81
CA GLY A 112 1.49 14.29 -5.85
C GLY A 112 0.84 13.82 -7.16
N TRP A 113 1.64 13.57 -8.21
CA TRP A 113 1.17 13.06 -9.50
C TRP A 113 1.25 11.56 -9.69
N GLY A 114 1.70 10.84 -8.68
CA GLY A 114 1.73 9.37 -8.65
C GLY A 114 3.12 8.79 -8.48
N LEU A 115 3.18 7.67 -7.80
CA LEU A 115 4.39 6.95 -7.43
C LEU A 115 4.28 5.46 -7.75
N GLN A 116 5.44 4.82 -7.89
CA GLN A 116 5.55 3.40 -7.59
C GLN A 116 5.42 3.25 -6.07
N HIS A 117 4.28 2.73 -5.62
CA HIS A 117 3.98 2.67 -4.20
C HIS A 117 3.79 1.22 -3.69
N MET A 118 3.97 0.21 -4.53
CA MET A 118 4.01 -1.19 -4.13
C MET A 118 5.15 -1.45 -3.15
N LYS A 119 4.94 -2.35 -2.19
CA LYS A 119 5.93 -2.80 -1.23
C LYS A 119 5.93 -4.33 -1.22
N LEU A 120 6.72 -4.88 -2.11
CA LEU A 120 6.89 -6.30 -2.34
C LEU A 120 8.36 -6.65 -2.07
N TYR A 121 8.60 -7.62 -1.22
CA TYR A 121 9.95 -8.08 -0.89
C TYR A 121 9.97 -9.59 -1.07
N ALA A 122 10.54 -10.06 -2.17
CA ALA A 122 10.63 -11.48 -2.50
C ALA A 122 12.07 -11.97 -2.34
N ILE A 123 12.23 -13.14 -1.73
CA ILE A 123 13.48 -13.84 -1.56
C ILE A 123 13.16 -15.31 -1.83
N ASP A 124 13.73 -15.86 -2.91
CA ASP A 124 13.44 -17.20 -3.39
C ASP A 124 11.92 -17.43 -3.52
N ASP A 125 11.34 -18.39 -2.80
CA ASP A 125 9.92 -18.73 -2.83
C ASP A 125 9.07 -18.00 -1.76
N GLU A 126 9.67 -17.05 -1.03
CA GLU A 126 8.99 -16.28 0.00
C GLU A 126 8.70 -14.84 -0.47
N LEU A 127 7.49 -14.38 -0.21
CA LEU A 127 7.06 -13.00 -0.47
C LEU A 127 6.63 -12.33 0.83
N ILE A 128 7.20 -11.17 1.14
CA ILE A 128 6.68 -10.28 2.20
C ILE A 128 5.83 -9.20 1.56
N MET A 129 4.56 -9.14 1.94
CA MET A 129 3.61 -8.09 1.59
C MET A 129 3.44 -7.14 2.78
N SER A 130 3.57 -5.83 2.54
CA SER A 130 3.50 -4.83 3.60
C SER A 130 3.09 -3.45 3.08
N GLY A 131 2.82 -2.52 4.01
CA GLY A 131 2.77 -1.07 3.75
C GLY A 131 4.12 -0.37 3.99
N ALA A 132 5.12 -1.06 4.53
CA ALA A 132 6.40 -0.52 4.96
C ALA A 132 7.37 -0.29 3.81
N ASN A 133 8.11 0.81 3.85
CA ASN A 133 9.28 1.04 2.97
C ASN A 133 10.56 0.48 3.62
N LEU A 134 11.66 0.45 2.84
CA LEU A 134 12.99 0.13 3.34
C LEU A 134 13.67 1.40 3.85
N SER A 135 13.39 1.78 5.08
CA SER A 135 14.06 2.89 5.75
C SER A 135 14.08 2.69 7.27
N THR A 136 15.02 3.37 7.94
CA THR A 136 15.32 3.17 9.36
C THR A 136 14.08 3.22 10.25
N ASP A 137 13.18 4.17 10.02
CA ASP A 137 11.96 4.30 10.81
C ASP A 137 11.01 3.09 10.67
N TYR A 138 10.93 2.46 9.48
CA TYR A 138 10.16 1.24 9.26
C TYR A 138 10.84 -0.02 9.84
N PHE A 139 12.10 0.07 10.22
CA PHE A 139 12.82 -1.01 10.90
C PHE A 139 12.87 -0.85 12.42
N THR A 140 12.47 0.32 12.94
CA THR A 140 12.64 0.64 14.36
C THR A 140 11.34 1.02 15.07
N ASN A 141 10.72 2.13 14.67
CA ASN A 141 9.65 2.77 15.43
C ASN A 141 8.44 3.24 14.60
N ARG A 142 8.19 2.58 13.47
CA ARG A 142 6.98 2.78 12.67
C ARG A 142 6.18 1.48 12.58
N GLN A 143 5.01 1.46 13.21
CA GLN A 143 4.13 0.29 13.18
C GLN A 143 3.43 0.20 11.81
N ASP A 144 3.61 -0.94 11.15
CA ASP A 144 2.89 -1.34 9.95
C ASP A 144 2.41 -2.80 10.07
N ARG A 145 1.91 -3.39 8.98
CA ARG A 145 1.52 -4.80 8.86
C ARG A 145 2.49 -5.52 7.93
N TYR A 146 2.81 -6.76 8.26
CA TYR A 146 3.79 -7.54 7.51
C TYR A 146 3.31 -8.99 7.42
N HIS A 147 2.99 -9.46 6.22
CA HIS A 147 2.59 -10.83 5.97
C HIS A 147 3.62 -11.51 5.08
N VAL A 148 4.14 -12.63 5.51
CA VAL A 148 5.08 -13.48 4.75
C VAL A 148 4.31 -14.65 4.19
N PHE A 149 4.40 -14.86 2.89
CA PHE A 149 3.80 -15.97 2.16
C PHE A 149 4.91 -16.86 1.62
N SER A 150 5.03 -18.08 2.13
CA SER A 150 5.96 -19.11 1.66
C SER A 150 5.26 -19.95 0.57
N SER A 151 5.06 -19.36 -0.60
CA SER A 151 4.35 -19.96 -1.73
C SER A 151 5.02 -19.59 -3.04
N ALA A 152 5.72 -20.51 -3.67
CA ALA A 152 6.39 -20.30 -4.95
C ALA A 152 5.44 -19.73 -6.01
N ALA A 153 4.23 -20.29 -6.17
CA ALA A 153 3.27 -19.85 -7.18
C ALA A 153 2.82 -18.40 -6.97
N LEU A 154 2.62 -17.96 -5.71
CA LEU A 154 2.26 -16.58 -5.40
C LEU A 154 3.45 -15.64 -5.58
N THR A 155 4.65 -16.08 -5.19
CA THR A 155 5.89 -15.32 -5.35
C THR A 155 6.21 -15.13 -6.83
N ASP A 156 6.15 -16.19 -7.66
CA ASP A 156 6.32 -16.12 -9.12
C ASP A 156 5.34 -15.14 -9.78
N TYR A 157 4.08 -15.11 -9.31
CA TYR A 157 3.11 -14.16 -9.85
C TYR A 157 3.55 -12.71 -9.58
N PHE A 158 3.92 -12.39 -8.34
CA PHE A 158 4.37 -11.04 -8.01
C PHE A 158 5.73 -10.70 -8.62
N GLU A 159 6.60 -11.69 -8.83
CA GLU A 159 7.84 -11.50 -9.58
C GLU A 159 7.55 -11.09 -11.04
N ARG A 160 6.62 -11.74 -11.72
CA ARG A 160 6.20 -11.34 -13.08
C ARG A 160 5.64 -9.91 -13.12
N ILE A 161 4.86 -9.52 -12.10
CA ILE A 161 4.38 -8.13 -11.96
C ILE A 161 5.56 -7.17 -11.78
N HIS A 162 6.50 -7.51 -10.88
CA HIS A 162 7.71 -6.73 -10.67
C HIS A 162 8.51 -6.56 -11.97
N GLN A 163 8.78 -7.65 -12.68
CA GLN A 163 9.51 -7.63 -13.95
C GLN A 163 8.79 -6.79 -15.02
N ALA A 164 7.47 -6.92 -15.13
CA ALA A 164 6.69 -6.12 -16.08
C ALA A 164 6.81 -4.62 -15.77
N VAL A 165 6.74 -4.21 -14.49
CA VAL A 165 6.92 -2.80 -14.11
C VAL A 165 8.38 -2.36 -14.24
N CYS A 166 9.37 -3.23 -14.01
CA CYS A 166 10.78 -2.96 -14.30
C CYS A 166 10.99 -2.61 -15.77
N LYS A 167 10.39 -3.36 -16.70
CA LYS A 167 10.43 -3.05 -18.16
C LYS A 167 9.72 -1.75 -18.53
N LEU A 168 8.87 -1.22 -17.67
CA LEU A 168 8.23 0.09 -17.81
C LEU A 168 8.94 1.20 -17.00
N SER A 169 10.20 0.97 -16.64
CA SER A 169 10.98 1.84 -15.76
C SER A 169 12.36 2.16 -16.33
N PHE A 170 12.96 3.25 -15.87
CA PHE A 170 14.32 3.63 -16.23
C PHE A 170 15.33 2.74 -15.48
N SER A 171 16.40 2.33 -16.15
CA SER A 171 17.58 1.72 -15.53
C SER A 171 18.43 2.79 -14.86
N ILE A 172 19.02 2.46 -13.73
CA ILE A 172 20.03 3.27 -13.04
C ILE A 172 21.39 2.63 -13.32
N LEU A 173 22.26 3.41 -13.95
CA LEU A 173 23.59 2.96 -14.36
C LEU A 173 24.68 3.87 -13.76
N PRO A 174 25.88 3.31 -13.44
CA PRO A 174 27.02 4.10 -13.02
C PRO A 174 27.37 5.16 -14.08
N SER A 175 27.75 6.35 -13.64
CA SER A 175 28.09 7.45 -14.52
C SER A 175 29.13 8.35 -13.87
N LYS A 176 29.92 9.08 -14.72
CA LYS A 176 30.85 10.13 -14.30
C LYS A 176 30.16 11.47 -13.98
N GLU A 177 28.85 11.56 -14.10
CA GLU A 177 28.10 12.73 -13.70
C GLU A 177 28.23 13.00 -12.20
N LEU A 178 28.00 14.25 -11.78
CA LEU A 178 28.11 14.67 -10.36
C LEU A 178 27.24 13.82 -9.42
N ALA A 179 26.14 13.28 -9.91
CA ALA A 179 25.24 12.41 -9.15
C ALA A 179 25.77 10.97 -8.97
N GLY A 180 26.81 10.57 -9.69
CA GLY A 180 27.39 9.22 -9.72
C GLY A 180 26.58 8.22 -10.54
N TYR A 181 25.44 8.62 -11.12
CA TYR A 181 24.58 7.75 -11.90
C TYR A 181 23.88 8.48 -13.04
N THR A 182 23.38 7.70 -14.00
CA THR A 182 22.44 8.16 -15.03
C THR A 182 21.18 7.33 -15.03
N MET A 183 20.07 7.90 -15.55
CA MET A 183 18.80 7.21 -15.76
C MET A 183 18.62 6.97 -17.25
N GLU A 184 18.61 5.71 -17.67
CA GLU A 184 18.50 5.31 -19.06
C GLU A 184 17.18 4.58 -19.37
N TRP A 185 16.51 4.98 -20.43
CA TRP A 185 15.40 4.21 -21.00
C TRP A 185 15.99 3.19 -21.98
N ARG A 186 15.94 1.92 -21.59
CA ARG A 186 16.61 0.84 -22.32
C ARG A 186 15.91 0.54 -23.65
N GLN A 187 16.68 0.03 -24.60
CA GLN A 187 16.13 -0.37 -25.93
C GLN A 187 15.20 -1.59 -25.84
N ASP A 188 15.39 -2.44 -24.82
CA ASP A 188 14.56 -3.61 -24.56
C ASP A 188 13.28 -3.30 -23.76
N ASN A 189 13.04 -2.04 -23.41
CA ASN A 189 11.77 -1.61 -22.84
C ASN A 189 10.66 -1.62 -23.94
N PRO A 190 9.43 -2.02 -23.61
CA PRO A 190 8.32 -2.09 -24.58
C PRO A 190 7.82 -0.68 -24.94
N GLY A 191 8.34 -0.08 -25.99
CA GLY A 191 7.91 1.22 -26.50
C GLY A 191 8.61 2.44 -25.88
N PRO A 192 8.12 3.66 -26.15
CA PRO A 192 8.73 4.89 -25.72
C PRO A 192 8.60 5.13 -24.22
N SER A 193 9.53 5.93 -23.64
CA SER A 193 9.43 6.31 -22.23
C SER A 193 8.20 7.19 -21.96
N PRO A 194 7.70 7.20 -20.70
CA PRO A 194 6.57 8.06 -20.31
C PRO A 194 6.88 9.54 -20.47
N LEU A 195 8.16 9.93 -20.52
CA LEU A 195 8.60 11.31 -20.70
C LEU A 195 8.57 11.74 -22.15
N LEU A 196 8.73 10.79 -23.10
CA LEU A 196 8.73 11.05 -24.54
C LEU A 196 7.32 11.02 -25.09
N ASP A 197 6.58 9.92 -24.86
CA ASP A 197 5.20 9.74 -25.31
C ASP A 197 4.37 8.99 -24.26
N PRO A 198 3.69 9.70 -23.36
CA PRO A 198 2.89 9.08 -22.32
C PRO A 198 1.68 8.29 -22.84
N LYS A 199 1.17 8.59 -24.04
CA LYS A 199 0.04 7.84 -24.63
C LYS A 199 0.50 6.49 -25.15
N ALA A 200 1.55 6.46 -25.94
CA ALA A 200 2.13 5.22 -26.45
C ALA A 200 2.68 4.36 -25.28
N PHE A 201 3.30 4.99 -24.28
CA PHE A 201 3.72 4.31 -23.05
C PHE A 201 2.53 3.60 -22.36
N ASN A 202 1.39 4.29 -22.15
CA ASN A 202 0.22 3.68 -21.51
C ASN A 202 -0.39 2.55 -22.35
N ALA A 203 -0.37 2.65 -23.69
CA ALA A 203 -0.83 1.57 -24.55
C ALA A 203 0.03 0.31 -24.38
N GLN A 204 1.35 0.45 -24.35
CA GLN A 204 2.29 -0.65 -24.11
C GLN A 204 2.21 -1.20 -22.70
N ALA A 205 2.08 -0.33 -21.69
CA ALA A 205 1.88 -0.74 -20.30
C ALA A 205 0.60 -1.56 -20.14
N THR A 206 -0.50 -1.12 -20.75
CA THR A 206 -1.77 -1.87 -20.76
C THR A 206 -1.59 -3.24 -21.41
N ALA A 207 -0.94 -3.33 -22.57
CA ALA A 207 -0.70 -4.60 -23.25
C ALA A 207 0.17 -5.56 -22.42
N SER A 208 1.21 -5.04 -21.77
CA SER A 208 2.13 -5.84 -20.94
C SER A 208 1.49 -6.35 -19.62
N LEU A 209 0.63 -5.54 -19.02
CA LEU A 209 0.09 -5.84 -17.67
C LEU A 209 -1.25 -6.56 -17.70
N ASN A 210 -2.09 -6.30 -18.72
CA ASN A 210 -3.47 -6.78 -18.73
C ASN A 210 -3.57 -8.31 -18.72
N SER A 211 -2.68 -9.00 -19.45
CA SER A 211 -2.61 -10.46 -19.44
C SER A 211 -2.21 -11.02 -18.08
N LEU A 212 -1.35 -10.32 -17.31
CA LEU A 212 -0.93 -10.73 -15.97
C LEU A 212 -2.03 -10.52 -14.93
N LEU A 213 -2.74 -9.40 -15.01
CA LEU A 213 -3.86 -9.10 -14.10
C LEU A 213 -5.01 -10.12 -14.22
N HIS A 214 -5.23 -10.68 -15.41
CA HIS A 214 -6.36 -11.54 -15.71
C HIS A 214 -5.98 -12.99 -16.06
N LEU A 215 -4.76 -13.42 -15.76
CA LEU A 215 -4.23 -14.77 -16.08
C LEU A 215 -5.17 -15.93 -15.68
N ALA A 216 -6.01 -15.75 -14.69
CA ALA A 216 -6.85 -16.82 -14.13
C ALA A 216 -8.34 -16.67 -14.42
N THR A 217 -8.81 -15.58 -15.05
CA THR A 217 -10.24 -15.43 -15.41
C THR A 217 -10.61 -16.24 -16.63
N LEU A 218 -9.63 -16.76 -17.36
CA LEU A 218 -9.81 -17.53 -18.59
C LEU A 218 -9.85 -19.06 -18.39
N ALA A 219 -9.47 -19.56 -17.20
CA ALA A 219 -9.50 -20.97 -16.88
C ALA A 219 -10.69 -21.30 -15.97
N GLU A 220 -11.41 -22.40 -16.25
CA GLU A 220 -12.41 -22.94 -15.30
C GLU A 220 -11.74 -23.22 -13.95
N LYS A 221 -12.08 -22.43 -12.94
CA LYS A 221 -11.53 -22.61 -11.59
C LYS A 221 -12.19 -23.80 -10.92
N LYS A 222 -11.42 -24.83 -10.66
CA LYS A 222 -11.85 -25.98 -9.85
C LYS A 222 -12.23 -25.54 -8.43
N PRO A 223 -13.14 -26.27 -7.75
CA PRO A 223 -13.37 -26.02 -6.33
C PRO A 223 -12.04 -26.04 -5.56
N PRO A 224 -11.86 -25.11 -4.59
CA PRO A 224 -10.60 -25.04 -3.84
C PRO A 224 -10.39 -26.30 -3.00
N THR A 225 -9.17 -26.78 -2.95
CA THR A 225 -8.75 -27.94 -2.17
C THR A 225 -8.29 -27.55 -0.77
N THR A 226 -7.86 -26.29 -0.58
CA THR A 226 -7.41 -25.76 0.71
C THR A 226 -8.49 -24.88 1.37
N SER A 227 -8.31 -24.67 2.67
CA SER A 227 -9.18 -23.79 3.47
C SER A 227 -8.84 -22.31 3.31
N THR A 228 -7.72 -21.98 2.66
CA THR A 228 -7.21 -20.61 2.55
C THR A 228 -6.89 -20.24 1.11
N LEU A 229 -7.46 -19.12 0.69
CA LEU A 229 -7.29 -18.53 -0.64
C LEU A 229 -6.63 -17.15 -0.51
N VAL A 230 -5.68 -16.88 -1.41
CA VAL A 230 -5.03 -15.57 -1.51
C VAL A 230 -5.28 -14.99 -2.91
N TYR A 231 -5.79 -13.78 -2.96
CA TYR A 231 -6.02 -13.02 -4.19
C TYR A 231 -5.05 -11.83 -4.24
N PRO A 232 -4.11 -11.80 -5.20
CA PRO A 232 -3.33 -10.60 -5.51
C PRO A 232 -4.25 -9.49 -6.01
N LEU A 233 -4.22 -8.34 -5.40
CA LEU A 233 -5.00 -7.18 -5.82
C LEU A 233 -4.06 -6.05 -6.21
N LEU A 234 -4.22 -5.56 -7.44
CA LEU A 234 -3.36 -4.52 -8.03
C LEU A 234 -4.19 -3.30 -8.40
N GLN A 235 -3.66 -2.12 -8.11
CA GLN A 235 -4.24 -0.85 -8.52
C GLN A 235 -3.24 -0.12 -9.40
N PHE A 236 -3.41 -0.21 -10.72
CA PHE A 236 -2.50 0.30 -11.74
C PHE A 236 -3.17 1.32 -12.67
N THR A 237 -4.16 2.04 -12.15
CA THR A 237 -4.93 3.08 -12.87
C THR A 237 -4.08 4.02 -13.73
N PRO A 238 -2.88 4.47 -13.32
CA PRO A 238 -2.06 5.33 -14.17
C PRO A 238 -1.59 4.69 -15.48
N LEU A 239 -1.51 3.35 -15.52
CA LEU A 239 -0.94 2.58 -16.62
C LEU A 239 -1.99 1.94 -17.55
N LEU A 240 -3.19 1.67 -17.03
CA LEU A 240 -4.19 0.84 -17.70
C LEU A 240 -5.22 1.68 -18.46
N ARG A 241 -5.49 1.33 -19.70
CA ARG A 241 -6.50 1.97 -20.57
C ARG A 241 -7.24 0.91 -21.40
N PRO A 242 -8.51 0.52 -21.11
CA PRO A 242 -9.28 0.94 -19.92
C PRO A 242 -8.65 0.47 -18.61
N ASP A 243 -9.05 1.07 -17.49
CA ASP A 243 -8.58 0.66 -16.17
C ASP A 243 -9.21 -0.69 -15.78
N THR A 244 -8.37 -1.70 -15.68
CA THR A 244 -8.71 -3.08 -15.30
C THR A 244 -8.09 -3.46 -13.95
N SER A 245 -7.75 -2.48 -13.13
CA SER A 245 -7.24 -2.69 -11.76
C SER A 245 -8.22 -3.50 -10.92
N THR A 246 -7.69 -4.33 -10.03
CA THR A 246 -8.49 -5.34 -9.30
C THR A 246 -8.79 -4.97 -7.85
N GLU A 247 -8.02 -4.05 -7.23
CA GLU A 247 -8.18 -3.74 -5.80
C GLU A 247 -9.52 -3.08 -5.47
N LEU A 248 -9.84 -1.95 -6.12
CA LEU A 248 -11.09 -1.23 -5.83
C LEU A 248 -12.34 -2.07 -6.16
N PRO A 249 -12.40 -2.81 -7.29
CA PRO A 249 -13.48 -3.75 -7.55
C PRO A 249 -13.62 -4.85 -6.49
N ALA A 250 -12.51 -5.43 -6.02
CA ALA A 250 -12.55 -6.46 -4.97
C ALA A 250 -13.04 -5.89 -3.62
N LEU A 251 -12.55 -4.71 -3.22
CA LEU A 251 -13.02 -4.03 -2.02
C LEU A 251 -14.52 -3.71 -2.11
N ARG A 252 -14.97 -3.25 -3.27
CA ARG A 252 -16.39 -2.99 -3.57
C ARG A 252 -17.22 -4.27 -3.44
N THR A 253 -16.74 -5.39 -3.99
CA THR A 253 -17.39 -6.70 -3.87
C THR A 253 -17.57 -7.12 -2.41
N ILE A 254 -16.51 -7.05 -1.60
CA ILE A 254 -16.56 -7.43 -0.19
C ILE A 254 -17.52 -6.53 0.58
N LEU A 255 -17.35 -5.21 0.53
CA LEU A 255 -18.14 -4.28 1.33
C LEU A 255 -19.62 -4.22 0.89
N SER A 256 -19.91 -4.43 -0.41
CA SER A 256 -21.29 -4.55 -0.88
C SER A 256 -21.94 -5.85 -0.40
N ALA A 257 -21.19 -6.96 -0.33
CA ALA A 257 -21.73 -8.19 0.26
C ALA A 257 -22.10 -7.99 1.73
N LEU A 258 -21.25 -7.27 2.50
CA LEU A 258 -21.52 -6.97 3.91
C LEU A 258 -22.77 -6.08 4.12
N SER A 259 -23.25 -5.36 3.11
CA SER A 259 -24.48 -4.56 3.20
C SER A 259 -25.76 -5.38 3.05
N THR A 260 -25.67 -6.68 2.75
CA THR A 260 -26.83 -7.55 2.56
C THR A 260 -27.29 -8.15 3.90
N PRO A 261 -28.60 -8.50 4.04
CA PRO A 261 -29.14 -9.07 5.28
C PRO A 261 -28.42 -10.35 5.75
N ALA A 262 -27.86 -11.14 4.84
CA ALA A 262 -27.10 -12.34 5.17
C ALA A 262 -25.83 -12.04 6.01
N PHE A 263 -25.31 -10.82 5.98
CA PHE A 263 -24.11 -10.38 6.69
C PHE A 263 -24.39 -9.37 7.82
N ALA A 264 -25.67 -9.21 8.22
CA ALA A 264 -26.07 -8.17 9.19
C ALA A 264 -25.33 -8.23 10.54
N GLU A 265 -24.87 -9.44 10.95
CA GLU A 265 -24.12 -9.63 12.20
C GLU A 265 -22.59 -9.71 11.98
N SER A 266 -22.13 -9.39 10.77
CA SER A 266 -20.70 -9.30 10.52
C SER A 266 -20.06 -8.12 11.27
N SER A 267 -18.76 -8.21 11.51
CA SER A 267 -17.97 -7.10 12.02
C SER A 267 -16.74 -6.88 11.17
N TRP A 268 -16.20 -5.67 11.24
CA TRP A 268 -14.96 -5.35 10.53
C TRP A 268 -14.08 -4.37 11.29
N THR A 269 -12.77 -4.47 11.05
CA THR A 269 -11.79 -3.46 11.44
C THR A 269 -11.10 -2.93 10.19
N PHE A 270 -11.12 -1.63 10.04
CA PHE A 270 -10.43 -0.92 8.95
C PHE A 270 -9.31 -0.06 9.53
N THR A 271 -8.14 -0.07 8.91
CA THR A 271 -7.03 0.78 9.33
C THR A 271 -6.38 1.50 8.17
N ALA A 272 -6.08 2.78 8.38
CA ALA A 272 -5.26 3.59 7.50
C ALA A 272 -4.52 4.65 8.32
N GLY A 273 -3.18 4.55 8.39
CA GLY A 273 -2.35 5.51 9.13
C GLY A 273 -2.51 6.93 8.59
N TYR A 274 -2.65 7.09 7.27
CA TYR A 274 -3.01 8.34 6.60
C TYR A 274 -4.51 8.34 6.29
N PHE A 275 -5.31 8.88 7.21
CA PHE A 275 -6.76 8.76 7.19
C PHE A 275 -7.42 9.73 6.20
N ASN A 276 -7.42 9.36 4.93
CA ASN A 276 -8.05 10.12 3.84
C ASN A 276 -8.69 9.21 2.80
N MET A 277 -9.52 8.26 3.24
CA MET A 277 -10.22 7.36 2.33
C MET A 277 -11.10 8.10 1.33
N THR A 278 -11.26 7.53 0.14
CA THR A 278 -12.15 8.11 -0.87
C THR A 278 -13.61 8.18 -0.38
N PRO A 279 -14.43 9.10 -0.91
CA PRO A 279 -15.86 9.13 -0.61
C PRO A 279 -16.57 7.80 -0.88
N GLU A 280 -16.14 7.08 -1.90
CA GLU A 280 -16.67 5.76 -2.25
C GLU A 280 -16.37 4.73 -1.16
N VAL A 281 -15.11 4.56 -0.76
CA VAL A 281 -14.72 3.62 0.30
C VAL A 281 -15.44 3.94 1.60
N ARG A 282 -15.51 5.24 1.96
CA ARG A 282 -16.28 5.67 3.13
C ARG A 282 -17.76 5.28 3.03
N SER A 283 -18.38 5.49 1.87
CA SER A 283 -19.79 5.14 1.65
C SER A 283 -20.02 3.63 1.77
N LEU A 284 -19.13 2.82 1.19
CA LEU A 284 -19.20 1.36 1.27
C LEU A 284 -19.10 0.87 2.73
N LEU A 285 -18.14 1.40 3.50
CA LEU A 285 -17.99 1.06 4.93
C LEU A 285 -19.23 1.45 5.74
N LEU A 286 -19.78 2.65 5.52
CA LEU A 286 -20.94 3.12 6.25
C LEU A 286 -22.25 2.44 5.83
N ASN A 287 -22.32 1.85 4.64
CA ASN A 287 -23.50 1.11 4.18
C ASN A 287 -23.48 -0.37 4.54
N SER A 288 -22.40 -0.88 5.09
CA SER A 288 -22.25 -2.30 5.44
C SER A 288 -23.07 -2.72 6.69
N HIS A 289 -23.58 -1.75 7.47
CA HIS A 289 -24.40 -1.98 8.68
C HIS A 289 -23.84 -3.08 9.61
N PRO A 290 -22.58 -2.97 10.08
CA PRO A 290 -21.97 -4.01 10.89
C PRO A 290 -22.60 -4.10 12.27
N ALA A 291 -22.53 -5.28 12.90
CA ALA A 291 -22.84 -5.41 14.33
C ALA A 291 -21.85 -4.57 15.16
N HIS A 292 -20.57 -4.69 14.83
CA HIS A 292 -19.49 -3.88 15.41
C HIS A 292 -18.44 -3.55 14.35
N ALA A 293 -17.94 -2.32 14.37
CA ALA A 293 -16.85 -1.94 13.50
C ALA A 293 -15.85 -1.02 14.21
N THR A 294 -14.58 -1.19 13.86
CA THR A 294 -13.49 -0.35 14.38
C THR A 294 -12.75 0.29 13.20
N VAL A 295 -12.51 1.58 13.31
CA VAL A 295 -11.60 2.31 12.41
C VAL A 295 -10.39 2.76 13.22
N ILE A 296 -9.18 2.46 12.72
CA ILE A 296 -7.92 2.84 13.38
C ILE A 296 -7.17 3.80 12.49
N SER A 297 -6.80 4.96 13.01
CA SER A 297 -5.96 5.94 12.33
C SER A 297 -4.77 6.36 13.21
N ALA A 298 -3.77 7.00 12.63
CA ALA A 298 -2.73 7.64 13.42
C ALA A 298 -3.30 8.87 14.14
N SER A 299 -2.99 9.00 15.43
CA SER A 299 -3.17 10.29 16.08
C SER A 299 -2.25 11.34 15.46
N PRO A 300 -2.49 12.65 15.61
CA PRO A 300 -1.57 13.67 15.10
C PRO A 300 -0.13 13.47 15.57
N TRP A 301 0.06 13.06 16.82
CA TRP A 301 1.36 12.84 17.44
C TRP A 301 2.07 11.54 17.04
N ALA A 302 1.35 10.64 16.40
CA ALA A 302 1.88 9.40 15.80
C ALA A 302 1.89 9.45 14.27
N ASN A 303 1.65 10.62 13.67
CA ASN A 303 1.68 10.82 12.23
C ASN A 303 3.10 11.11 11.77
N GLY A 304 3.58 10.45 10.70
CA GLY A 304 4.93 10.62 10.18
C GLY A 304 5.28 12.03 9.70
N PHE A 305 4.28 12.92 9.55
CA PHE A 305 4.48 14.34 9.18
C PHE A 305 4.43 15.29 10.39
N PHE A 306 4.26 14.78 11.61
CA PHE A 306 4.25 15.62 12.81
C PHE A 306 5.58 16.36 12.98
N GLY A 307 5.52 17.69 13.20
CA GLY A 307 6.72 18.52 13.30
C GLY A 307 7.43 18.81 11.96
N SER A 308 6.91 18.33 10.82
CA SER A 308 7.46 18.64 9.51
C SER A 308 7.31 20.11 9.13
N LYS A 309 8.28 20.64 8.38
CA LYS A 309 8.24 22.04 7.90
C LYS A 309 7.35 22.20 6.66
N GLY A 310 6.73 23.38 6.52
CA GLY A 310 5.96 23.78 5.35
C GLY A 310 4.65 23.01 5.21
N VAL A 311 4.23 22.72 3.97
CA VAL A 311 2.94 22.09 3.65
C VAL A 311 2.77 20.72 4.30
N SER A 312 3.84 19.92 4.38
CA SER A 312 3.80 18.59 5.01
C SER A 312 3.42 18.66 6.50
N GLY A 313 3.82 19.73 7.20
CA GLY A 313 3.46 19.92 8.62
C GLY A 313 1.96 20.21 8.85
N MET A 314 1.20 20.52 7.80
CA MET A 314 -0.25 20.69 7.88
C MET A 314 -1.01 19.35 7.83
N LEU A 315 -0.39 18.27 7.39
CA LEU A 315 -1.05 16.98 7.18
C LEU A 315 -1.63 16.36 8.46
N PRO A 316 -0.97 16.37 9.63
CA PRO A 316 -1.59 15.84 10.86
C PRO A 316 -2.90 16.55 11.23
N ALA A 317 -2.94 17.87 11.09
CA ALA A 317 -4.16 18.65 11.33
C ALA A 317 -5.23 18.40 10.25
N ALA A 318 -4.83 18.22 8.98
CA ALA A 318 -5.74 17.86 7.91
C ALA A 318 -6.40 16.50 8.16
N TYR A 319 -5.63 15.49 8.57
CA TYR A 319 -6.17 14.17 8.91
C TYR A 319 -7.09 14.23 10.15
N SER A 320 -6.79 15.04 11.15
CA SER A 320 -7.71 15.29 12.28
C SER A 320 -9.07 15.83 11.80
N LEU A 321 -9.08 16.77 10.85
CA LEU A 321 -10.33 17.27 10.26
C LEU A 321 -11.10 16.19 9.49
N LEU A 322 -10.38 15.30 8.78
CA LEU A 322 -11.00 14.19 8.05
C LEU A 322 -11.57 13.13 9.00
N SER A 323 -10.88 12.84 10.10
CA SER A 323 -11.36 11.96 11.18
C SER A 323 -12.63 12.49 11.82
N ARG A 324 -12.68 13.79 12.10
CA ARG A 324 -13.90 14.45 12.60
C ARG A 324 -15.06 14.35 11.60
N ARG A 325 -14.82 14.64 10.31
CA ARG A 325 -15.84 14.50 9.25
C ARG A 325 -16.33 13.07 9.09
N PHE A 326 -15.49 12.08 9.35
CA PHE A 326 -15.89 10.67 9.36
C PHE A 326 -16.86 10.40 10.53
N LEU A 327 -16.56 10.85 11.76
CA LEU A 327 -17.49 10.73 12.90
C LEU A 327 -18.81 11.47 12.68
N ASP A 328 -18.77 12.63 12.01
CA ASP A 328 -19.99 13.34 11.63
C ASP A 328 -20.86 12.51 10.66
N ALA A 329 -20.21 11.82 9.70
CA ALA A 329 -20.92 10.94 8.77
C ALA A 329 -21.46 9.67 9.45
N VAL A 330 -20.70 9.06 10.37
CA VAL A 330 -21.16 7.95 11.22
C VAL A 330 -22.42 8.34 12.00
N SER A 331 -22.38 9.49 12.66
CA SER A 331 -23.52 9.98 13.46
C SER A 331 -24.73 10.32 12.60
N SER A 332 -24.52 10.95 11.43
CA SER A 332 -25.63 11.30 10.53
C SER A 332 -26.35 10.08 9.95
N LYS A 333 -25.70 8.93 9.91
CA LYS A 333 -26.27 7.63 9.52
C LYS A 333 -26.84 6.81 10.69
N GLY A 334 -26.78 7.32 11.92
CA GLY A 334 -27.24 6.60 13.11
C GLY A 334 -26.35 5.42 13.52
N LEU A 335 -25.09 5.38 13.07
CA LEU A 335 -24.16 4.26 13.29
C LEU A 335 -23.21 4.46 14.47
N ALA A 336 -23.43 5.47 15.31
CA ALA A 336 -22.52 5.83 16.40
C ALA A 336 -22.37 4.74 17.47
N SER A 337 -23.34 3.84 17.62
CA SER A 337 -23.28 2.69 18.53
C SER A 337 -22.54 1.49 17.93
N GLN A 338 -22.44 1.41 16.60
CA GLN A 338 -21.80 0.29 15.91
C GLN A 338 -20.36 0.57 15.50
N ILE A 339 -20.04 1.82 15.09
CA ILE A 339 -18.74 2.18 14.51
C ILE A 339 -17.94 3.05 15.48
N THR A 340 -16.79 2.55 15.92
CA THR A 340 -15.85 3.25 16.79
C THR A 340 -14.63 3.70 16.02
N LEU A 341 -14.31 5.00 16.06
CA LEU A 341 -13.02 5.52 15.59
C LEU A 341 -12.02 5.47 16.76
N LYS A 342 -10.84 4.91 16.50
CA LYS A 342 -9.72 4.89 17.44
C LYS A 342 -8.52 5.61 16.83
N GLU A 343 -7.80 6.36 17.64
CA GLU A 343 -6.50 6.92 17.29
C GLU A 343 -5.38 6.17 17.99
N TRP A 344 -4.42 5.71 17.20
CA TRP A 344 -3.24 5.01 17.66
C TRP A 344 -2.17 6.02 18.08
N ARG A 345 -1.59 5.84 19.28
CA ARG A 345 -0.50 6.67 19.78
C ARG A 345 0.37 5.89 20.76
N ARG A 346 1.67 5.79 20.43
CA ARG A 346 2.71 5.32 21.34
C ARG A 346 3.78 6.41 21.44
N GLY A 347 3.73 7.19 22.49
CA GLY A 347 4.55 8.39 22.68
C GLY A 347 4.21 9.52 21.70
N THR A 348 5.19 10.37 21.43
CA THR A 348 5.12 11.45 20.41
C THR A 348 6.29 11.29 19.45
N VAL A 349 6.04 11.30 18.16
CA VAL A 349 7.08 11.16 17.15
C VAL A 349 8.12 12.28 17.30
N ASN A 350 9.39 11.99 17.04
CA ASN A 350 10.56 12.83 17.28
C ASN A 350 10.93 13.04 18.76
N GLU A 351 10.23 12.39 19.69
CA GLU A 351 10.60 12.31 21.11
C GLU A 351 11.10 10.89 21.45
N PRO A 352 11.93 10.72 22.51
CA PRO A 352 12.37 9.40 22.95
C PRO A 352 11.20 8.45 23.20
N GLY A 353 11.24 7.25 22.63
CA GLY A 353 10.17 6.25 22.71
C GLY A 353 8.93 6.55 21.86
N GLY A 354 8.96 7.62 21.05
CA GLY A 354 7.87 7.98 20.14
C GLY A 354 7.85 7.10 18.90
N TRP A 355 6.65 6.66 18.52
CA TRP A 355 6.39 5.84 17.34
C TRP A 355 5.43 6.52 16.38
N THR A 356 5.55 6.15 15.09
CA THR A 356 4.53 6.47 14.09
C THR A 356 3.68 5.26 13.76
N TYR A 357 2.45 5.52 13.31
CA TYR A 357 1.51 4.50 12.87
C TYR A 357 1.26 4.62 11.36
N HIS A 358 1.47 3.51 10.65
CA HIS A 358 1.34 3.49 9.20
C HIS A 358 0.57 2.27 8.67
N ALA A 359 0.06 1.41 9.55
CA ALA A 359 -0.70 0.22 9.17
C ALA A 359 -1.92 0.57 8.31
N LYS A 360 -2.20 -0.27 7.33
CA LYS A 360 -3.34 -0.17 6.43
C LYS A 360 -3.92 -1.55 6.15
N GLY A 361 -5.23 -1.61 6.01
CA GLY A 361 -5.91 -2.87 5.71
C GLY A 361 -7.33 -2.96 6.24
N LEU A 362 -7.89 -4.13 6.03
CA LEU A 362 -9.24 -4.49 6.42
C LEU A 362 -9.22 -5.91 6.99
N TRP A 363 -9.93 -6.15 8.07
CA TRP A 363 -10.31 -7.46 8.57
C TRP A 363 -11.82 -7.56 8.58
N VAL A 364 -12.37 -8.71 8.19
CA VAL A 364 -13.82 -8.98 8.24
C VAL A 364 -14.05 -10.28 8.97
N THR A 365 -14.88 -10.21 9.99
CA THR A 365 -15.40 -11.35 10.76
C THR A 365 -16.81 -11.66 10.30
N MET A 366 -17.08 -12.92 9.93
CA MET A 366 -18.38 -13.35 9.45
C MET A 366 -19.42 -13.37 10.60
N PRO A 367 -20.74 -13.35 10.28
CA PRO A 367 -21.77 -13.54 11.29
C PRO A 367 -21.53 -14.79 12.13
N HIS A 368 -21.74 -14.67 13.44
CA HIS A 368 -21.57 -15.74 14.44
C HIS A 368 -20.12 -16.25 14.61
N GLU A 369 -19.14 -15.58 14.00
CA GLU A 369 -17.73 -15.88 14.21
C GLU A 369 -17.08 -14.83 15.14
N THR A 370 -15.94 -15.18 15.72
CA THR A 370 -15.17 -14.30 16.61
C THR A 370 -13.85 -13.86 15.99
N GLU A 371 -13.34 -14.61 15.03
CA GLU A 371 -12.07 -14.33 14.34
C GLU A 371 -12.31 -13.91 12.88
N PRO A 372 -11.45 -13.04 12.32
CA PRO A 372 -11.55 -12.61 10.93
C PRO A 372 -11.36 -13.76 9.94
N SER A 373 -12.28 -13.87 8.98
CA SER A 373 -12.21 -14.81 7.87
C SER A 373 -11.66 -14.16 6.59
N ILE A 374 -11.60 -12.83 6.54
CA ILE A 374 -11.03 -12.07 5.43
C ILE A 374 -10.03 -11.06 5.99
N SER A 375 -8.86 -10.92 5.35
CA SER A 375 -7.90 -9.86 5.64
C SER A 375 -7.28 -9.31 4.36
N LEU A 376 -7.29 -7.99 4.20
CA LEU A 376 -6.62 -7.27 3.12
C LEU A 376 -5.38 -6.58 3.68
N VAL A 377 -4.21 -6.85 3.11
CA VAL A 377 -2.92 -6.29 3.51
C VAL A 377 -2.15 -5.83 2.28
N GLY A 378 -1.41 -4.72 2.38
CA GLY A 378 -0.57 -4.22 1.29
C GLY A 378 -0.26 -2.74 1.39
N SER A 379 -0.05 -2.11 0.26
CA SER A 379 0.51 -0.76 0.17
C SER A 379 -0.55 0.36 0.12
N SER A 380 -1.79 0.05 -0.25
CA SER A 380 -2.84 1.03 -0.48
C SER A 380 -3.28 1.76 0.79
N ASN A 381 -3.36 3.08 0.71
CA ASN A 381 -3.93 3.93 1.76
C ASN A 381 -5.42 4.23 1.57
N TYR A 382 -6.08 3.61 0.57
CA TYR A 382 -7.49 3.81 0.23
C TYR A 382 -7.84 5.26 -0.14
N THR A 383 -6.84 6.04 -0.54
CA THR A 383 -6.98 7.45 -0.89
C THR A 383 -7.27 7.63 -2.38
N LYS A 384 -7.61 8.86 -2.78
CA LYS A 384 -7.69 9.23 -4.20
C LYS A 384 -6.37 8.95 -4.93
N ARG A 385 -5.22 9.14 -4.27
CA ARG A 385 -3.91 8.81 -4.85
C ARG A 385 -3.79 7.33 -5.15
N SER A 386 -4.08 6.48 -4.16
CA SER A 386 -4.00 5.01 -4.33
C SER A 386 -4.85 4.53 -5.50
N TYR A 387 -6.06 5.09 -5.68
CA TYR A 387 -6.99 4.63 -6.72
C TYR A 387 -6.90 5.36 -8.06
N SER A 388 -6.06 6.38 -8.19
CA SER A 388 -5.99 7.17 -9.43
C SER A 388 -4.57 7.47 -9.92
N LEU A 389 -3.58 7.46 -9.06
CA LEU A 389 -2.26 8.01 -9.34
C LEU A 389 -1.10 7.07 -9.02
N ASP A 390 -1.16 6.35 -7.90
CA ASP A 390 -0.07 5.48 -7.44
C ASP A 390 -0.21 4.06 -8.03
N LEU A 391 0.88 3.31 -8.07
CA LEU A 391 0.87 1.86 -8.32
C LEU A 391 0.86 1.15 -6.98
N GLU A 392 -0.19 0.39 -6.71
CA GLU A 392 -0.39 -0.31 -5.44
C GLU A 392 -0.49 -1.82 -5.64
N ALA A 393 -0.04 -2.57 -4.65
CA ALA A 393 -0.16 -4.03 -4.61
C ALA A 393 -0.58 -4.48 -3.21
N ASN A 394 -1.54 -5.40 -3.18
CA ASN A 394 -2.12 -5.93 -1.96
C ASN A 394 -2.36 -7.45 -2.10
N ALA A 395 -2.51 -8.13 -0.97
CA ALA A 395 -2.99 -9.50 -0.89
C ALA A 395 -4.27 -9.55 -0.07
N LEU A 396 -5.28 -10.16 -0.63
CA LEU A 396 -6.54 -10.45 0.05
C LEU A 396 -6.55 -11.92 0.45
N ILE A 397 -6.59 -12.19 1.74
CA ILE A 397 -6.68 -13.52 2.34
C ILE A 397 -8.14 -13.80 2.64
N VAL A 398 -8.64 -14.95 2.18
CA VAL A 398 -9.95 -15.51 2.56
C VAL A 398 -9.73 -16.88 3.12
N THR A 399 -10.09 -17.12 4.39
CA THR A 399 -9.77 -18.38 5.08
C THR A 399 -10.93 -18.93 5.91
N ARG A 400 -11.01 -20.26 5.97
CA ARG A 400 -11.83 -21.02 6.91
C ARG A 400 -11.01 -21.72 7.98
N ASP A 401 -9.68 -21.66 7.89
CA ASP A 401 -8.77 -22.28 8.85
C ASP A 401 -8.77 -21.53 10.17
N GLN A 402 -9.07 -22.24 11.26
CA GLN A 402 -9.18 -21.64 12.59
C GLN A 402 -7.86 -21.13 13.13
N SER A 403 -6.75 -21.79 12.82
CA SER A 403 -5.42 -21.36 13.26
C SER A 403 -5.03 -20.03 12.62
N LEU A 404 -5.26 -19.88 11.31
CA LEU A 404 -4.98 -18.63 10.61
C LEU A 404 -5.94 -17.51 11.05
N LYS A 405 -7.24 -17.81 11.21
CA LYS A 405 -8.22 -16.84 11.73
C LYS A 405 -7.81 -16.32 13.10
N LYS A 406 -7.34 -17.19 14.00
CA LYS A 406 -6.82 -16.79 15.33
C LYS A 406 -5.61 -15.85 15.18
N ARG A 407 -4.64 -16.15 14.32
CA ARG A 407 -3.48 -15.28 14.09
C ARG A 407 -3.87 -13.92 13.48
N LEU A 408 -4.87 -13.88 12.60
CA LEU A 408 -5.42 -12.62 12.08
C LEU A 408 -6.11 -11.80 13.18
N ARG A 409 -6.79 -12.45 14.12
CA ARG A 409 -7.36 -11.80 15.30
C ARG A 409 -6.28 -11.25 16.23
N GLU A 410 -5.23 -12.02 16.49
CA GLU A 410 -4.07 -11.58 17.26
C GLU A 410 -3.43 -10.34 16.61
N GLU A 411 -3.23 -10.32 15.29
CA GLU A 411 -2.74 -9.15 14.56
C GLU A 411 -3.66 -7.93 14.79
N GLU A 412 -4.94 -8.09 14.60
CA GLU A 412 -5.92 -7.04 14.82
C GLU A 412 -5.89 -6.49 16.24
N GLN A 413 -5.68 -7.35 17.26
CA GLN A 413 -5.63 -6.98 18.66
C GLN A 413 -4.35 -6.20 19.00
N TRP A 414 -3.15 -6.68 18.62
CA TRP A 414 -1.92 -5.96 18.96
C TRP A 414 -1.79 -4.61 18.27
N LEU A 415 -2.36 -4.45 17.08
CA LEU A 415 -2.43 -3.14 16.41
C LEU A 415 -3.32 -2.16 17.17
N GLN A 416 -4.24 -2.64 18.01
CA GLN A 416 -5.10 -1.82 18.85
C GLN A 416 -4.52 -1.53 20.24
N GLU A 417 -3.40 -2.11 20.64
CA GLU A 417 -2.80 -1.98 21.96
C GLU A 417 -2.61 -0.51 22.38
N TYR A 418 -2.18 0.33 21.45
CA TYR A 418 -1.99 1.76 21.65
C TYR A 418 -3.09 2.63 21.03
N ALA A 419 -4.19 2.03 20.60
CA ALA A 419 -5.32 2.75 20.01
C ALA A 419 -6.38 3.06 21.08
N ARG A 420 -6.85 4.30 21.11
CA ARG A 420 -7.89 4.75 22.05
C ARG A 420 -9.08 5.30 21.30
N PRO A 421 -10.32 5.03 21.75
CA PRO A 421 -11.52 5.64 21.16
C PRO A 421 -11.41 7.16 21.21
N VAL A 422 -11.86 7.80 20.12
CA VAL A 422 -12.01 9.25 20.02
C VAL A 422 -13.42 9.60 19.59
N ASP A 423 -13.94 10.64 20.20
CA ASP A 423 -15.29 11.17 19.96
C ASP A 423 -15.25 12.62 19.47
N ARG A 424 -16.41 13.24 19.36
CA ARG A 424 -16.51 14.64 18.95
C ARG A 424 -15.91 15.61 19.96
N ASP A 425 -15.97 15.29 21.26
CA ASP A 425 -15.47 16.14 22.34
C ASP A 425 -13.94 16.16 22.31
N GLU A 426 -13.30 15.03 21.97
CA GLU A 426 -11.85 14.98 21.73
C GLU A 426 -11.42 15.99 20.65
N PHE A 427 -12.17 16.07 19.54
CA PHE A 427 -11.87 17.02 18.45
C PHE A 427 -12.25 18.48 18.77
N ALA A 428 -12.96 18.74 19.85
CA ALA A 428 -13.28 20.10 20.32
C ALA A 428 -12.15 20.71 21.16
N LYS A 429 -11.23 19.90 21.67
CA LYS A 429 -10.10 20.36 22.49
C LYS A 429 -9.23 21.37 21.75
N THR A 430 -8.65 22.34 22.49
CA THR A 430 -7.86 23.43 21.90
C THR A 430 -6.67 22.93 21.08
N GLU A 431 -5.97 21.90 21.55
CA GLU A 431 -4.84 21.27 20.91
C GLU A 431 -5.18 20.52 19.59
N ARG A 432 -6.48 20.24 19.39
CA ARG A 432 -7.01 19.57 18.20
C ARG A 432 -7.62 20.56 17.19
N ARG A 433 -7.59 21.87 17.49
CA ARG A 433 -8.16 22.88 16.59
C ARG A 433 -7.39 22.96 15.28
N VAL A 434 -8.11 22.82 14.19
CA VAL A 434 -7.55 22.94 12.84
C VAL A 434 -7.59 24.39 12.38
N GLY A 435 -6.41 24.98 12.18
CA GLY A 435 -6.28 26.38 11.77
C GLY A 435 -6.94 26.66 10.41
N LEU A 436 -7.35 27.92 10.19
CA LEU A 436 -8.00 28.34 8.95
C LEU A 436 -7.11 28.07 7.72
N HIS A 437 -5.80 28.31 7.84
CA HIS A 437 -4.84 28.06 6.76
C HIS A 437 -4.84 26.61 6.28
N VAL A 438 -4.98 25.61 7.19
CA VAL A 438 -5.08 24.18 6.82
C VAL A 438 -6.39 23.92 6.05
N ARG A 439 -7.50 24.49 6.51
CA ARG A 439 -8.82 24.33 5.85
C ARG A 439 -8.81 24.93 4.44
N VAL A 440 -8.20 26.12 4.27
CA VAL A 440 -8.04 26.77 2.97
C VAL A 440 -7.13 25.94 2.07
N ALA A 441 -6.00 25.45 2.58
CA ALA A 441 -5.10 24.58 1.82
C ALA A 441 -5.80 23.30 1.35
N MET A 442 -6.56 22.64 2.22
CA MET A 442 -7.34 21.45 1.86
C MET A 442 -8.39 21.74 0.79
N TRP A 443 -9.08 22.88 0.91
CA TRP A 443 -10.06 23.31 -0.09
C TRP A 443 -9.39 23.57 -1.45
N LEU A 444 -8.27 24.29 -1.48
CA LEU A 444 -7.50 24.53 -2.71
C LEU A 444 -7.05 23.22 -3.37
N VAL A 445 -6.48 22.28 -2.60
CA VAL A 445 -6.08 20.96 -3.11
C VAL A 445 -7.26 20.22 -3.73
N THR A 446 -8.43 20.26 -3.08
CA THR A 446 -9.64 19.61 -3.59
C THR A 446 -10.11 20.25 -4.91
N VAL A 447 -10.18 21.59 -4.98
CA VAL A 447 -10.63 22.34 -6.17
C VAL A 447 -9.69 22.13 -7.36
N LEU A 448 -8.37 22.10 -7.10
CA LEU A 448 -7.35 21.87 -8.13
C LEU A 448 -7.25 20.41 -8.56
N GLY A 449 -8.13 19.54 -8.06
CA GLY A 449 -8.13 18.13 -8.42
C GLY A 449 -6.98 17.32 -7.80
N GLY A 450 -6.23 17.92 -6.86
CA GLY A 450 -5.16 17.27 -6.13
C GLY A 450 -5.66 16.18 -5.18
N ALA A 451 -4.73 15.36 -4.70
CA ALA A 451 -4.97 14.36 -3.67
C ALA A 451 -4.01 14.61 -2.49
N LEU A 452 -4.57 14.59 -1.28
CA LEU A 452 -3.80 14.66 -0.03
C LEU A 452 -3.15 13.31 0.25
#